data_e5a29689c4f6bcffe7dfd333fedaab77
#
_entry.id   e5a29689c4f6bcffe7dfd333fedaab77
#
_cell.length_a   1.000
_cell.length_b   1.000
_cell.length_c   1.000
_cell.angle_alpha   90.00
_cell.angle_beta   90.00
_cell.angle_gamma   90.00
#
_symmetry.space_group_name_H-M   'P 1'
#
loop_
_entity.id
_entity.type
_entity.pdbx_description
1 polymer ?
#
loop_
_entity_poly.entity_id
_entity_poly.type
_entity_poly.pdbx_seq_one_letter_code
_entity_poly.pdbx_strand_id
1 'polypeptide(L)'
;MKSSTTPSFWRAYRTLTPEIQSEARKAYQLWKANPRHPSLHFERKGAYWSVRITRGFRALARDHEGILYWFWIGSHDEYQQKLRS
;
A
#
# COMPACT_ATOMS: atom_id res chain seq x y z
N MET A 1 -11.66 5.67 7.75
CA MET A 1 -11.78 5.17 6.35
C MET A 1 -11.77 3.64 6.37
N LYS A 2 -12.73 3.03 5.72
CA LYS A 2 -12.82 1.57 5.69
C LYS A 2 -11.83 0.98 4.72
N SER A 3 -11.23 -0.15 5.06
CA SER A 3 -10.28 -0.84 4.19
C SER A 3 -10.35 -2.34 4.40
N SER A 4 -9.86 -3.07 3.40
CA SER A 4 -9.73 -4.50 3.43
C SER A 4 -8.51 -4.89 2.59
N THR A 5 -8.17 -6.17 2.62
CA THR A 5 -7.06 -6.70 1.81
C THR A 5 -7.60 -7.78 0.89
N THR A 6 -6.82 -8.09 -0.15
CA THR A 6 -7.17 -9.13 -1.11
C THR A 6 -6.14 -10.26 -1.04
N PRO A 7 -6.46 -11.45 -1.58
CA PRO A 7 -5.46 -12.52 -1.65
C PRO A 7 -4.19 -12.12 -2.40
N SER A 8 -4.31 -11.29 -3.45
CA SER A 8 -3.14 -10.84 -4.21
C SER A 8 -2.21 -9.98 -3.36
N PHE A 9 -2.77 -9.19 -2.42
CA PHE A 9 -1.96 -8.42 -1.49
C PHE A 9 -1.08 -9.34 -0.64
N TRP A 10 -1.68 -10.39 -0.08
CA TRP A 10 -0.94 -11.30 0.80
C TRP A 10 0.08 -12.13 0.04
N ARG A 11 -0.17 -12.48 -1.23
CA ARG A 11 0.84 -13.14 -2.06
C ARG A 11 2.07 -12.24 -2.22
N ALA A 12 1.86 -10.96 -2.50
CA ALA A 12 2.96 -10.00 -2.63
C ALA A 12 3.66 -9.77 -1.30
N TYR A 13 2.90 -9.65 -0.22
CA TYR A 13 3.43 -9.43 1.13
C TYR A 13 4.38 -10.55 1.56
N ARG A 14 4.06 -11.79 1.23
CA ARG A 14 4.89 -12.94 1.61
C ARG A 14 6.26 -12.94 0.94
N THR A 15 6.43 -12.21 -0.16
CA THR A 15 7.73 -12.13 -0.84
C THR A 15 8.67 -11.12 -0.19
N LEU A 16 8.17 -10.32 0.74
CA LEU A 16 8.95 -9.27 1.39
C LEU A 16 9.80 -9.84 2.52
N THR A 17 10.92 -9.15 2.82
CA THR A 17 11.72 -9.53 3.99
C THR A 17 10.95 -9.24 5.27
N PRO A 18 11.31 -9.91 6.39
CA PRO A 18 10.66 -9.64 7.68
C PRO A 18 10.72 -8.18 8.10
N GLU A 19 11.83 -7.49 7.79
CA GLU A 19 11.99 -6.07 8.11
C GLU A 19 10.96 -5.21 7.37
N ILE A 20 10.76 -5.47 6.07
CA ILE A 20 9.80 -4.72 5.27
C ILE A 20 8.37 -5.09 5.68
N GLN A 21 8.11 -6.35 5.99
CA GLN A 21 6.81 -6.76 6.51
C GLN A 21 6.46 -6.01 7.79
N SER A 22 7.43 -5.86 8.69
CA SER A 22 7.25 -5.10 9.93
C SER A 22 6.93 -3.63 9.63
N GLU A 23 7.68 -3.02 8.71
CA GLU A 23 7.43 -1.64 8.31
C GLU A 23 6.04 -1.49 7.66
N ALA A 24 5.61 -2.49 6.90
CA ALA A 24 4.28 -2.48 6.30
C ALA A 24 3.18 -2.49 7.38
N ARG A 25 3.34 -3.30 8.42
CA ARG A 25 2.38 -3.35 9.53
C ARG A 25 2.32 -2.02 10.27
N LYS A 26 3.49 -1.40 10.51
CA LYS A 26 3.55 -0.07 11.16
C LYS A 26 2.86 0.99 10.31
N ALA A 27 3.10 0.97 9.01
CA ALA A 27 2.50 1.92 8.09
C ALA A 27 0.97 1.76 8.08
N TYR A 28 0.47 0.53 8.10
CA TYR A 28 -0.97 0.29 8.13
C TYR A 28 -1.61 0.81 9.41
N GLN A 29 -0.97 0.60 10.56
CA GLN A 29 -1.48 1.12 11.83
C GLN A 29 -1.49 2.64 11.82
N LEU A 30 -0.44 3.27 11.29
CA LEU A 30 -0.38 4.72 11.18
C LEU A 30 -1.48 5.24 10.23
N TRP A 31 -1.67 4.57 9.10
CA TRP A 31 -2.70 4.94 8.13
C TRP A 31 -4.10 4.85 8.75
N LYS A 32 -4.36 3.81 9.52
CA LYS A 32 -5.67 3.67 10.21
C LYS A 32 -5.91 4.80 11.20
N ALA A 33 -4.87 5.23 11.92
CA ALA A 33 -4.97 6.29 12.90
C ALA A 33 -5.00 7.68 12.25
N ASN A 34 -4.19 7.88 11.20
CA ASN A 34 -4.06 9.18 10.54
C ASN A 34 -3.64 9.00 9.08
N PRO A 35 -4.61 8.80 8.15
CA PRO A 35 -4.27 8.61 6.74
C PRO A 35 -3.52 9.79 6.11
N ARG A 36 -3.62 10.96 6.71
CA ARG A 36 -2.98 12.18 6.18
C ARG A 36 -1.58 12.41 6.74
N HIS A 37 -1.06 11.46 7.54
CA HIS A 37 0.30 11.62 8.08
C HIS A 37 1.29 11.79 6.93
N PRO A 38 2.17 12.82 6.99
CA PRO A 38 3.04 13.13 5.84
C PRO A 38 3.96 12.00 5.41
N SER A 39 4.43 11.16 6.35
CA SER A 39 5.35 10.08 6.01
C SER A 39 4.73 9.01 5.12
N LEU A 40 3.39 8.92 5.08
CA LEU A 40 2.68 7.91 4.29
C LEU A 40 2.56 8.30 2.82
N HIS A 41 2.64 9.58 2.49
CA HIS A 41 2.41 10.06 1.13
C HIS A 41 1.18 9.40 0.49
N PHE A 42 0.09 9.34 1.28
CA PHE A 42 -1.14 8.70 0.82
C PHE A 42 -1.82 9.59 -0.21
N GLU A 43 -1.89 9.11 -1.47
CA GLU A 43 -2.40 9.93 -2.56
C GLU A 43 -2.97 9.10 -3.69
N ARG A 44 -3.81 9.73 -4.51
CA ARG A 44 -4.36 9.12 -5.69
C ARG A 44 -3.33 9.13 -6.82
N LYS A 45 -3.16 7.96 -7.47
CA LYS A 45 -2.27 7.79 -8.63
C LYS A 45 -3.07 7.10 -9.72
N GLY A 46 -3.67 7.88 -10.61
CA GLY A 46 -4.53 7.34 -11.65
C GLY A 46 -5.74 6.63 -11.05
N ALA A 47 -5.90 5.35 -11.38
CA ALA A 47 -7.02 4.55 -10.89
C ALA A 47 -6.80 4.00 -9.48
N TYR A 48 -5.62 4.22 -8.89
CA TYR A 48 -5.25 3.60 -7.61
C TYR A 48 -4.97 4.62 -6.53
N TRP A 49 -5.03 4.16 -5.27
CA TRP A 49 -4.49 4.88 -4.13
C TRP A 49 -3.16 4.27 -3.75
N SER A 50 -2.20 5.11 -3.41
CA SER A 50 -0.83 4.70 -3.14
C SER A 50 -0.44 5.15 -1.73
N VAL A 51 0.29 4.29 -1.02
CA VAL A 51 0.86 4.63 0.27
C VAL A 51 2.32 4.23 0.29
N ARG A 52 3.15 5.08 0.91
CA ARG A 52 4.57 4.81 1.11
C ARG A 52 4.74 3.95 2.37
N ILE A 53 5.41 2.81 2.22
CA ILE A 53 5.77 1.95 3.35
C ILE A 53 7.13 2.37 3.89
N THR A 54 8.13 2.37 3.02
CA THR A 54 9.46 2.94 3.26
C THR A 54 9.85 3.67 1.98
N ARG A 55 11.06 4.25 1.98
CA ARG A 55 11.57 4.93 0.78
C ARG A 55 11.51 4.02 -0.45
N GLY A 56 11.81 2.73 -0.28
CA GLY A 56 11.90 1.79 -1.38
C GLY A 56 10.68 0.92 -1.61
N PHE A 57 9.61 1.06 -0.83
CA PHE A 57 8.44 0.18 -0.91
C PHE A 57 7.14 0.94 -0.87
N ARG A 58 6.16 0.45 -1.64
CA ARG A 58 4.84 1.07 -1.79
C ARG A 58 3.75 0.01 -1.74
N ALA A 59 2.54 0.42 -1.36
CA ALA A 59 1.35 -0.42 -1.47
C ALA A 59 0.29 0.31 -2.29
N LEU A 60 -0.56 -0.45 -2.97
CA LEU A 60 -1.62 0.08 -3.81
C LEU A 60 -2.97 -0.46 -3.40
N ALA A 61 -3.97 0.39 -3.49
CA ALA A 61 -5.37 0.04 -3.20
C ALA A 61 -6.28 0.55 -4.30
N ARG A 62 -7.44 -0.09 -4.41
CA ARG A 62 -8.55 0.37 -5.25
C ARG A 62 -9.70 0.78 -4.36
N ASP A 63 -10.35 1.87 -4.72
CA ASP A 63 -11.55 2.33 -4.05
C ASP A 63 -12.76 1.67 -4.73
N HIS A 64 -13.57 0.99 -3.95
CA HIS A 64 -14.82 0.41 -4.44
C HIS A 64 -15.91 0.63 -3.40
N GLU A 65 -16.90 1.44 -3.77
CA GLU A 65 -18.04 1.75 -2.91
C GLU A 65 -17.65 2.23 -1.52
N GLY A 66 -16.62 3.10 -1.47
CA GLY A 66 -16.17 3.72 -0.23
C GLY A 66 -15.25 2.86 0.61
N ILE A 67 -14.84 1.70 0.10
CA ILE A 67 -13.90 0.81 0.79
C ILE A 67 -12.63 0.72 -0.04
N LEU A 68 -11.48 0.90 0.62
CA LEU A 68 -10.19 0.71 -0.02
C LEU A 68 -9.76 -0.74 0.09
N TYR A 69 -9.50 -1.37 -1.06
CA TYR A 69 -9.03 -2.75 -1.13
C TYR A 69 -7.56 -2.75 -1.49
N TRP A 70 -6.70 -3.02 -0.50
CA TRP A 70 -5.27 -3.15 -0.73
C TRP A 70 -5.02 -4.44 -1.50
N PHE A 71 -4.45 -4.32 -2.69
CA PHE A 71 -4.31 -5.48 -3.59
C PHE A 71 -2.85 -5.79 -3.93
N TRP A 72 -1.91 -4.92 -3.57
CA TRP A 72 -0.51 -5.13 -3.91
C TRP A 72 0.41 -4.35 -2.99
N ILE A 73 1.61 -4.91 -2.74
CA ILE A 73 2.69 -4.26 -2.03
C ILE A 73 4.00 -4.75 -2.62
N GLY A 74 4.98 -3.88 -2.80
CA GLY A 74 6.27 -4.26 -3.39
C GLY A 74 7.22 -3.09 -3.49
N SER A 75 8.29 -3.30 -4.25
CA SER A 75 9.35 -2.31 -4.41
C SER A 75 8.89 -1.12 -5.23
N HIS A 76 9.61 0.00 -5.08
CA HIS A 76 9.33 1.22 -5.84
C HIS A 76 9.45 0.98 -7.35
N ASP A 77 10.40 0.16 -7.78
CA ASP A 77 10.55 -0.16 -9.20
C ASP A 77 9.35 -0.91 -9.75
N GLU A 78 8.88 -1.93 -9.01
CA GLU A 78 7.67 -2.67 -9.37
C GLU A 78 6.44 -1.76 -9.35
N TYR A 79 6.37 -0.86 -8.37
CA TYR A 79 5.30 0.12 -8.26
C TYR A 79 5.23 1.00 -9.52
N GLN A 80 6.38 1.48 -10.02
CA GLN A 80 6.42 2.28 -11.25
C GLN A 80 5.88 1.49 -12.43
N GLN A 81 6.25 0.21 -12.54
CA GLN A 81 5.77 -0.65 -13.61
C GLN A 81 4.25 -0.86 -13.53
N LYS A 82 3.72 -1.05 -12.32
CA LYS A 82 2.28 -1.22 -12.12
C LYS A 82 1.50 0.03 -12.55
N LEU A 83 2.04 1.21 -12.29
CA LEU A 83 1.37 2.45 -12.69
C LEU A 83 1.37 2.68 -14.20
N ARG A 84 2.31 2.08 -14.93
CA ARG A 84 2.40 2.22 -16.38
C ARG A 84 1.52 1.23 -17.14
N SER A 85 1.12 0.16 -16.51
CA SER A 85 0.36 -0.90 -17.17
C SER A 85 -1.14 -0.66 -17.17
#